data_fe983076a56e9278d74137768a938a7d
#
_entry.id   fe983076a56e9278d74137768a938a7d
#
_cell.length_a   1.000
_cell.length_b   1.000
_cell.length_c   1.000
_cell.angle_alpha   90.00
_cell.angle_beta   90.00
_cell.angle_gamma   90.00
#
_symmetry.space_group_name_H-M   'P 1'
#
loop_
_entity.id
_entity.type
_entity.pdbx_description
1 polymer ?
#
loop_
_entity_poly.entity_id
_entity_poly.type
_entity_poly.pdbx_seq_one_letter_code
_entity_poly.pdbx_strand_id
1 'polypeptide(L)'
;MTGSRLSIYGMSRGDFEMWDRNRRNMLGTMDDMPQYRKYMTQALELAHKGAGWVNPNPLVGTVVVRDGEILAAGYHDRYRGPHAERMAFDYADKHGIDMHGATVIDTLEPCCHVGSQPACTDLILSHGITRVVVGSIDPNPIVAGKGLRILEENGVEVVYDVMRAECDAINRHFFHYITTGMEVRTKC
;
A
#
# COMPACT_ATOMS: atom_id res chain seq x y z
N MET A 1 35.39 1.93 16.45
CA MET A 1 34.41 0.87 16.25
C MET A 1 33.40 1.38 15.23
N THR A 2 33.60 1.03 13.97
CA THR A 2 32.83 1.51 12.83
C THR A 2 31.63 0.59 12.65
N GLY A 3 30.46 1.07 13.08
CA GLY A 3 29.20 0.39 12.78
C GLY A 3 28.91 0.47 11.28
N SER A 4 28.99 -0.63 10.60
CA SER A 4 28.58 -0.77 9.21
C SER A 4 27.09 -0.49 9.10
N ARG A 5 26.73 0.65 8.47
CA ARG A 5 25.38 0.88 7.97
C ARG A 5 25.13 -0.14 6.87
N LEU A 6 24.39 -1.19 7.18
CA LEU A 6 23.84 -2.09 6.18
C LEU A 6 22.92 -1.28 5.25
N SER A 7 23.22 -1.35 3.96
CA SER A 7 22.50 -0.65 2.90
C SER A 7 21.03 -1.11 2.88
N ILE A 8 20.10 -0.18 3.05
CA ILE A 8 18.65 -0.37 3.08
C ILE A 8 18.07 -0.90 1.74
N TYR A 9 18.88 -0.95 0.67
CA TYR A 9 18.44 -1.27 -0.69
C TYR A 9 18.63 -2.71 -1.14
N GLY A 10 18.96 -3.65 -0.26
CA GLY A 10 19.44 -4.99 -0.62
C GLY A 10 18.70 -6.18 -0.01
N MET A 11 17.41 -6.08 0.32
CA MET A 11 16.69 -7.28 0.80
C MET A 11 16.45 -8.22 -0.38
N SER A 12 16.94 -9.47 -0.28
CA SER A 12 16.58 -10.52 -1.20
C SER A 12 15.13 -10.98 -0.94
N ARG A 13 14.53 -11.67 -1.92
CA ARG A 13 13.24 -12.33 -1.73
C ARG A 13 13.23 -13.25 -0.50
N GLY A 14 14.32 -13.94 -0.25
CA GLY A 14 14.47 -14.83 0.93
C GLY A 14 14.47 -14.09 2.26
N ASP A 15 15.09 -12.91 2.31
CA ASP A 15 15.08 -12.05 3.52
C ASP A 15 13.69 -11.55 3.83
N PHE A 16 12.93 -11.18 2.79
CA PHE A 16 11.53 -10.77 2.93
C PHE A 16 10.66 -11.93 3.42
N GLU A 17 10.78 -13.13 2.83
CA GLU A 17 10.04 -14.33 3.24
C GLU A 17 10.36 -14.74 4.70
N MET A 18 11.60 -14.55 5.15
CA MET A 18 12.00 -14.81 6.53
C MET A 18 11.43 -13.76 7.50
N TRP A 19 11.48 -12.48 7.14
CA TRP A 19 10.90 -11.38 7.91
C TRP A 19 9.38 -11.57 8.05
N ASP A 20 8.69 -11.85 6.95
CA ASP A 20 7.24 -12.10 6.90
C ASP A 20 6.84 -13.31 7.76
N ARG A 21 7.60 -14.42 7.68
CA ARG A 21 7.35 -15.62 8.49
C ARG A 21 7.51 -15.36 9.99
N ASN A 22 8.57 -14.65 10.37
CA ASN A 22 8.81 -14.33 11.78
C ASN A 22 7.69 -13.44 12.33
N ARG A 23 7.22 -12.49 11.55
CA ARG A 23 6.13 -11.58 11.92
C ARG A 23 4.79 -12.30 12.06
N ARG A 24 4.40 -13.16 11.11
CA ARG A 24 3.17 -13.98 11.22
C ARG A 24 3.15 -14.85 12.46
N ASN A 25 4.28 -15.38 12.85
CA ASN A 25 4.42 -16.17 14.07
C ASN A 25 4.23 -15.34 15.36
N MET A 26 4.54 -14.04 15.32
CA MET A 26 4.42 -13.14 16.49
C MET A 26 3.03 -12.54 16.65
N LEU A 27 2.33 -12.27 15.55
CA LEU A 27 1.11 -11.45 15.55
C LEU A 27 -0.18 -12.23 15.24
N GLY A 28 -0.09 -13.51 14.86
CA GLY A 28 -1.23 -14.30 14.39
C GLY A 28 -1.71 -13.87 12.99
N THR A 29 -2.75 -14.51 12.47
CA THR A 29 -3.39 -14.09 11.22
C THR A 29 -4.26 -12.86 11.50
N MET A 30 -3.86 -11.70 10.98
CA MET A 30 -4.55 -10.42 11.19
C MET A 30 -5.84 -10.25 10.37
N ASP A 31 -6.27 -11.30 9.68
CA ASP A 31 -7.50 -11.31 8.90
C ASP A 31 -8.79 -11.13 9.76
N ASP A 32 -8.65 -11.27 11.09
CA ASP A 32 -9.74 -11.23 12.06
C ASP A 32 -9.96 -9.87 12.73
N MET A 33 -9.43 -8.76 12.19
CA MET A 33 -9.67 -7.43 12.75
C MET A 33 -10.88 -6.76 12.04
N PRO A 34 -12.13 -6.93 12.54
CA PRO A 34 -13.34 -6.45 11.87
C PRO A 34 -13.34 -4.97 11.53
N GLN A 35 -12.64 -4.19 12.36
CA GLN A 35 -12.49 -2.75 12.17
C GLN A 35 -11.78 -2.39 10.87
N TYR A 36 -10.74 -3.12 10.47
CA TYR A 36 -9.99 -2.82 9.25
C TYR A 36 -10.70 -3.35 8.01
N ARG A 37 -11.40 -4.47 8.12
CA ARG A 37 -12.18 -5.03 6.99
C ARG A 37 -13.21 -4.04 6.47
N LYS A 38 -13.92 -3.31 7.34
CA LYS A 38 -14.88 -2.27 6.95
C LYS A 38 -14.22 -1.22 6.03
N TYR A 39 -13.07 -0.70 6.42
CA TYR A 39 -12.38 0.35 5.65
C TYR A 39 -11.67 -0.20 4.41
N MET A 40 -11.14 -1.43 4.50
CA MET A 40 -10.56 -2.11 3.34
C MET A 40 -11.61 -2.39 2.25
N THR A 41 -12.84 -2.75 2.63
CA THR A 41 -13.97 -2.87 1.69
C THR A 41 -14.22 -1.55 0.97
N GLN A 42 -14.21 -0.42 1.69
CA GLN A 42 -14.39 0.91 1.07
C GLN A 42 -13.20 1.27 0.16
N ALA A 43 -11.98 0.93 0.55
CA ALA A 43 -10.80 1.12 -0.31
C ALA A 43 -10.89 0.29 -1.59
N LEU A 44 -11.37 -0.96 -1.52
CA LEU A 44 -11.62 -1.82 -2.68
C LEU A 44 -12.70 -1.23 -3.61
N GLU A 45 -13.80 -0.70 -3.06
CA GLU A 45 -14.84 -0.03 -3.84
C GLU A 45 -14.29 1.21 -4.57
N LEU A 46 -13.40 1.96 -3.93
CA LEU A 46 -12.70 3.09 -4.55
C LEU A 46 -11.76 2.62 -5.65
N ALA A 47 -10.94 1.59 -5.41
CA ALA A 47 -10.03 1.03 -6.39
C ALA A 47 -10.75 0.62 -7.69
N HIS A 48 -11.93 0.03 -7.59
CA HIS A 48 -12.74 -0.36 -8.75
C HIS A 48 -13.13 0.81 -9.65
N LYS A 49 -13.20 2.05 -9.15
CA LYS A 49 -13.51 3.25 -9.96
C LYS A 49 -12.44 3.54 -11.01
N GLY A 50 -11.19 3.09 -10.78
CA GLY A 50 -10.09 3.19 -11.75
C GLY A 50 -10.12 2.14 -12.86
N ALA A 51 -11.04 1.16 -12.80
CA ALA A 51 -11.08 0.07 -13.76
C ALA A 51 -11.26 0.56 -15.21
N GLY A 52 -10.39 0.06 -16.10
CA GLY A 52 -10.37 0.47 -17.51
C GLY A 52 -9.54 1.74 -17.81
N TRP A 53 -9.14 2.52 -16.80
CA TRP A 53 -8.44 3.78 -16.99
C TRP A 53 -6.97 3.77 -16.55
N VAL A 54 -6.61 2.88 -15.62
CA VAL A 54 -5.28 2.84 -15.01
C VAL A 54 -4.27 1.97 -15.73
N ASN A 55 -4.70 1.05 -16.61
CA ASN A 55 -3.80 0.08 -17.28
C ASN A 55 -2.59 0.75 -17.94
N PRO A 56 -1.37 0.19 -17.79
CA PRO A 56 -1.02 -1.09 -17.13
C PRO A 56 -0.79 -0.99 -15.62
N ASN A 57 -1.08 0.15 -14.98
CA ASN A 57 -0.93 0.35 -13.55
C ASN A 57 -1.98 -0.45 -12.75
N PRO A 58 -1.72 -0.73 -11.45
CA PRO A 58 -2.66 -1.43 -10.59
C PRO A 58 -3.88 -0.57 -10.23
N LEU A 59 -4.97 -1.25 -9.88
CA LEU A 59 -6.11 -0.67 -9.21
C LEU A 59 -5.76 -0.48 -7.74
N VAL A 60 -5.76 0.76 -7.26
CA VAL A 60 -5.45 1.09 -5.87
C VAL A 60 -6.50 2.02 -5.30
N GLY A 61 -6.91 1.76 -4.07
CA GLY A 61 -7.77 2.62 -3.28
C GLY A 61 -7.21 2.81 -1.88
N THR A 62 -7.32 4.03 -1.38
CA THR A 62 -6.81 4.47 -0.08
C THR A 62 -7.93 5.11 0.72
N VAL A 63 -8.00 4.78 2.01
CA VAL A 63 -8.87 5.43 3.00
C VAL A 63 -8.03 5.82 4.20
N VAL A 64 -8.12 7.08 4.63
CA VAL A 64 -7.42 7.59 5.83
C VAL A 64 -8.45 7.76 6.94
N VAL A 65 -8.20 7.12 8.09
CA VAL A 65 -9.16 7.09 9.20
C VAL A 65 -8.51 7.51 10.52
N ARG A 66 -9.26 8.19 11.38
CA ARG A 66 -8.91 8.49 12.77
C ARG A 66 -10.19 8.48 13.61
N ASP A 67 -10.14 7.86 14.80
CA ASP A 67 -11.23 7.81 15.76
C ASP A 67 -12.55 7.26 15.19
N GLY A 68 -12.45 6.33 14.23
CA GLY A 68 -13.61 5.69 13.59
C GLY A 68 -14.18 6.48 12.40
N GLU A 69 -13.68 7.68 12.11
CA GLU A 69 -14.13 8.54 11.02
C GLU A 69 -13.16 8.51 9.85
N ILE A 70 -13.69 8.62 8.62
CA ILE A 70 -12.90 8.77 7.41
C ILE A 70 -12.57 10.25 7.23
N LEU A 71 -11.27 10.57 7.27
CA LEU A 71 -10.77 11.93 7.08
C LEU A 71 -10.58 12.27 5.60
N ALA A 72 -10.06 11.32 4.84
CA ALA A 72 -9.81 11.46 3.42
C ALA A 72 -9.85 10.10 2.73
N ALA A 73 -10.05 10.12 1.40
CA ALA A 73 -10.03 8.92 0.59
C ALA A 73 -9.59 9.25 -0.84
N GLY A 74 -8.99 8.27 -1.52
CA GLY A 74 -8.51 8.42 -2.88
C GLY A 74 -8.46 7.09 -3.62
N TYR A 75 -8.28 7.15 -4.93
CA TYR A 75 -8.04 5.99 -5.77
C TYR A 75 -7.20 6.37 -6.99
N HIS A 76 -6.45 5.45 -7.53
CA HIS A 76 -5.72 5.67 -8.78
C HIS A 76 -6.74 5.78 -9.92
N ASP A 77 -6.89 6.98 -10.48
CA ASP A 77 -8.01 7.30 -11.38
C ASP A 77 -7.69 7.03 -12.87
N ARG A 78 -6.42 7.16 -13.26
CA ARG A 78 -5.96 7.00 -14.66
C ARG A 78 -4.47 6.71 -14.76
N TYR A 79 -4.09 6.12 -15.88
CA TYR A 79 -2.68 5.87 -16.20
C TYR A 79 -1.84 7.17 -16.08
N ARG A 80 -0.71 7.09 -15.40
CA ARG A 80 0.18 8.24 -15.05
C ARG A 80 -0.48 9.33 -14.21
N GLY A 81 -1.70 9.12 -13.73
CA GLY A 81 -2.33 10.00 -12.75
C GLY A 81 -1.73 9.85 -11.36
N PRO A 82 -2.24 10.63 -10.39
CA PRO A 82 -1.80 10.52 -9.00
C PRO A 82 -2.11 9.13 -8.44
N HIS A 83 -1.27 8.65 -7.53
CA HIS A 83 -1.54 7.45 -6.77
C HIS A 83 -2.71 7.69 -5.80
N ALA A 84 -3.33 6.62 -5.33
CA ALA A 84 -4.49 6.69 -4.45
C ALA A 84 -4.20 7.46 -3.16
N GLU A 85 -3.05 7.18 -2.56
CA GLU A 85 -2.55 7.88 -1.36
C GLU A 85 -2.38 9.37 -1.64
N ARG A 86 -1.74 9.75 -2.76
CA ARG A 86 -1.57 11.13 -3.17
C ARG A 86 -2.91 11.85 -3.29
N MET A 87 -3.90 11.23 -3.91
CA MET A 87 -5.23 11.83 -4.03
C MET A 87 -5.89 12.07 -2.67
N ALA A 88 -5.76 11.12 -1.73
CA ALA A 88 -6.31 11.26 -0.39
C ALA A 88 -5.62 12.40 0.38
N PHE A 89 -4.28 12.44 0.33
CA PHE A 89 -3.48 13.44 1.03
C PHE A 89 -3.64 14.85 0.44
N ASP A 90 -3.61 14.99 -0.90
CA ASP A 90 -3.85 16.28 -1.57
C ASP A 90 -5.26 16.83 -1.26
N TYR A 91 -6.25 15.94 -1.13
CA TYR A 91 -7.59 16.33 -0.67
C TYR A 91 -7.54 16.89 0.75
N ALA A 92 -6.89 16.18 1.68
CA ALA A 92 -6.78 16.61 3.07
C ALA A 92 -6.05 17.95 3.20
N ASP A 93 -4.91 18.11 2.52
CA ASP A 93 -4.13 19.35 2.49
C ASP A 93 -4.96 20.53 1.98
N LYS A 94 -5.65 20.33 0.86
CA LYS A 94 -6.52 21.36 0.27
C LYS A 94 -7.64 21.83 1.21
N HIS A 95 -8.13 20.96 2.08
CA HIS A 95 -9.23 21.24 2.99
C HIS A 95 -8.76 21.52 4.43
N GLY A 96 -7.46 21.57 4.68
CA GLY A 96 -6.89 21.83 6.01
C GLY A 96 -7.20 20.72 7.02
N ILE A 97 -7.34 19.46 6.55
CA ILE A 97 -7.63 18.31 7.40
C ILE A 97 -6.31 17.79 7.97
N ASP A 98 -6.16 17.85 9.30
CA ASP A 98 -5.02 17.28 9.99
C ASP A 98 -5.13 15.74 10.01
N MET A 99 -4.11 15.06 9.46
CA MET A 99 -4.01 13.60 9.42
C MET A 99 -3.01 13.02 10.41
N HIS A 100 -2.39 13.85 11.25
CA HIS A 100 -1.47 13.38 12.27
C HIS A 100 -2.14 12.33 13.19
N GLY A 101 -1.47 11.22 13.45
CA GLY A 101 -1.98 10.13 14.28
C GLY A 101 -3.03 9.23 13.58
N ALA A 102 -3.37 9.51 12.32
CA ALA A 102 -4.34 8.69 11.58
C ALA A 102 -3.76 7.34 11.15
N THR A 103 -4.66 6.48 10.67
CA THR A 103 -4.38 5.19 10.03
C THR A 103 -4.68 5.30 8.54
N VAL A 104 -3.74 4.90 7.70
CA VAL A 104 -3.93 4.71 6.26
C VAL A 104 -4.32 3.27 5.99
N ILE A 105 -5.35 3.05 5.19
CA ILE A 105 -5.82 1.74 4.73
C ILE A 105 -5.65 1.70 3.21
N ASP A 106 -4.75 0.85 2.71
CA ASP A 106 -4.41 0.72 1.29
C ASP A 106 -4.69 -0.69 0.77
N THR A 107 -5.27 -0.79 -0.41
CA THR A 107 -5.49 -2.09 -1.06
C THR A 107 -4.20 -2.73 -1.58
N LEU A 108 -3.14 -1.94 -1.79
CA LEU A 108 -1.82 -2.37 -2.26
C LEU A 108 -0.72 -1.65 -1.48
N GLU A 109 0.42 -2.30 -1.32
CA GLU A 109 1.61 -1.75 -0.67
C GLU A 109 1.98 -0.36 -1.22
N PRO A 110 2.16 0.67 -0.36
CA PRO A 110 2.62 2.00 -0.77
C PRO A 110 3.99 1.96 -1.44
N CYS A 111 4.12 2.66 -2.56
CA CYS A 111 5.40 2.71 -3.26
C CYS A 111 6.49 3.41 -2.43
N CYS A 112 7.73 2.89 -2.54
CA CYS A 112 8.90 3.41 -1.82
C CYS A 112 9.99 3.96 -2.75
N HIS A 113 9.67 4.18 -4.02
CA HIS A 113 10.62 4.71 -5.00
C HIS A 113 10.05 5.97 -5.66
N VAL A 114 10.94 6.85 -6.07
CA VAL A 114 10.58 8.03 -6.86
C VAL A 114 10.40 7.59 -8.32
N GLY A 115 9.17 7.67 -8.80
CA GLY A 115 8.80 7.44 -10.19
C GLY A 115 8.43 8.76 -10.87
N SER A 116 7.24 8.83 -11.46
CA SER A 116 6.67 10.09 -11.94
C SER A 116 6.24 11.03 -10.80
N GLN A 117 6.18 10.52 -9.57
CA GLN A 117 5.81 11.23 -8.34
C GLN A 117 6.77 10.82 -7.21
N PRO A 118 6.87 11.64 -6.12
CA PRO A 118 7.53 11.25 -4.89
C PRO A 118 6.93 9.97 -4.31
N ALA A 119 7.74 9.20 -3.56
CA ALA A 119 7.31 7.98 -2.92
C ALA A 119 6.10 8.20 -1.98
N CYS A 120 5.14 7.28 -2.01
CA CYS A 120 3.98 7.36 -1.10
C CYS A 120 4.39 7.12 0.36
N THR A 121 5.45 6.35 0.62
CA THR A 121 6.02 6.20 1.96
C THR A 121 6.48 7.54 2.56
N ASP A 122 7.14 8.41 1.76
CA ASP A 122 7.58 9.72 2.23
C ASP A 122 6.38 10.62 2.56
N LEU A 123 5.34 10.55 1.74
CA LEU A 123 4.09 11.27 1.95
C LEU A 123 3.42 10.85 3.27
N ILE A 124 3.29 9.55 3.50
CA ILE A 124 2.74 8.97 4.72
C ILE A 124 3.51 9.47 5.95
N LEU A 125 4.85 9.40 5.91
CA LEU A 125 5.71 9.85 7.00
C LEU A 125 5.60 11.35 7.26
N SER A 126 5.56 12.18 6.21
CA SER A 126 5.50 13.64 6.33
C SER A 126 4.20 14.14 6.97
N HIS A 127 3.11 13.37 6.89
CA HIS A 127 1.83 13.71 7.50
C HIS A 127 1.64 13.13 8.91
N GLY A 128 2.66 12.49 9.47
CA GLY A 128 2.60 11.96 10.84
C GLY A 128 1.60 10.82 11.01
N ILE A 129 1.40 10.03 9.96
CA ILE A 129 0.60 8.80 10.04
C ILE A 129 1.27 7.82 11.00
N THR A 130 0.49 7.21 11.89
CA THR A 130 1.02 6.29 12.92
C THR A 130 0.77 4.83 12.61
N ARG A 131 -0.16 4.53 11.68
CA ARG A 131 -0.46 3.15 11.28
C ARG A 131 -0.78 3.06 9.80
N VAL A 132 -0.30 1.99 9.17
CA VAL A 132 -0.65 1.64 7.78
C VAL A 132 -1.18 0.21 7.75
N VAL A 133 -2.33 0.02 7.12
CA VAL A 133 -3.01 -1.27 6.94
C VAL A 133 -3.05 -1.57 5.45
N VAL A 134 -2.48 -2.69 5.04
CA VAL A 134 -2.32 -3.05 3.62
C VAL A 134 -3.04 -4.35 3.30
N GLY A 135 -3.72 -4.36 2.16
CA GLY A 135 -4.37 -5.57 1.62
C GLY A 135 -3.36 -6.51 0.97
N SER A 136 -2.75 -6.08 -0.12
CA SER A 136 -1.76 -6.86 -0.88
C SER A 136 -0.36 -6.27 -0.79
N ILE A 137 0.63 -7.14 -0.70
CA ILE A 137 2.04 -6.77 -0.92
C ILE A 137 2.29 -6.69 -2.42
N ASP A 138 2.98 -5.65 -2.88
CA ASP A 138 3.32 -5.49 -4.30
C ASP A 138 4.35 -6.58 -4.71
N PRO A 139 4.04 -7.45 -5.68
CA PRO A 139 4.97 -8.46 -6.15
C PRO A 139 6.12 -7.90 -6.99
N ASN A 140 6.12 -6.60 -7.30
CA ASN A 140 7.20 -5.94 -8.02
C ASN A 140 8.51 -6.05 -7.22
N PRO A 141 9.60 -6.65 -7.75
CA PRO A 141 10.87 -6.80 -7.02
C PRO A 141 11.50 -5.47 -6.55
N ILE A 142 11.11 -4.34 -7.16
CA ILE A 142 11.57 -3.01 -6.75
C ILE A 142 10.90 -2.58 -5.44
N VAL A 143 9.67 -2.99 -5.22
CA VAL A 143 8.84 -2.67 -4.03
C VAL A 143 8.89 -3.83 -3.02
N ALA A 144 8.17 -4.90 -3.26
CA ALA A 144 8.20 -6.20 -2.57
C ALA A 144 8.47 -6.13 -1.05
N GLY A 145 7.63 -5.44 -0.30
CA GLY A 145 7.74 -5.28 1.16
C GLY A 145 8.73 -4.21 1.63
N LYS A 146 9.45 -3.54 0.72
CA LYS A 146 10.40 -2.47 1.10
C LYS A 146 9.67 -1.24 1.63
N GLY A 147 8.52 -0.90 1.05
CA GLY A 147 7.68 0.20 1.52
C GLY A 147 7.24 0.00 2.96
N LEU A 148 6.76 -1.20 3.27
CA LEU A 148 6.32 -1.56 4.62
C LEU A 148 7.47 -1.46 5.63
N ARG A 149 8.65 -1.95 5.26
CA ARG A 149 9.84 -1.86 6.12
C ARG A 149 10.27 -0.43 6.39
N ILE A 150 10.31 0.42 5.36
CA ILE A 150 10.64 1.85 5.54
C ILE A 150 9.69 2.49 6.54
N LEU A 151 8.40 2.21 6.45
CA LEU A 151 7.41 2.72 7.39
C LEU A 151 7.66 2.23 8.81
N GLU A 152 7.92 0.94 9.01
CA GLU A 152 8.23 0.37 10.33
C GLU A 152 9.53 0.92 10.95
N GLU A 153 10.59 1.03 10.15
CA GLU A 153 11.88 1.61 10.59
C GLU A 153 11.75 3.07 11.02
N ASN A 154 10.69 3.77 10.55
CA ASN A 154 10.34 5.13 10.95
C ASN A 154 9.22 5.21 12.00
N GLY A 155 8.90 4.09 12.66
CA GLY A 155 7.99 4.05 13.80
C GLY A 155 6.49 3.98 13.45
N VAL A 156 6.15 3.73 12.18
CA VAL A 156 4.77 3.49 11.76
C VAL A 156 4.41 2.03 12.03
N GLU A 157 3.30 1.80 12.70
CA GLU A 157 2.75 0.45 12.86
C GLU A 157 2.22 -0.07 11.53
N VAL A 158 2.68 -1.22 11.06
CA VAL A 158 2.26 -1.80 9.80
C VAL A 158 1.46 -3.09 10.03
N VAL A 159 0.27 -3.15 9.45
CA VAL A 159 -0.61 -4.32 9.38
C VAL A 159 -0.80 -4.68 7.92
N TYR A 160 -0.63 -5.92 7.52
CA TYR A 160 -0.79 -6.34 6.11
C TYR A 160 -1.55 -7.66 5.99
N ASP A 161 -1.84 -8.07 4.77
CA ASP A 161 -2.68 -9.23 4.43
C ASP A 161 -4.16 -9.08 4.85
N VAL A 162 -4.66 -7.86 5.08
CA VAL A 162 -6.06 -7.61 5.39
C VAL A 162 -6.91 -7.71 4.12
N MET A 163 -7.81 -8.69 4.04
CA MET A 163 -8.58 -9.00 2.82
C MET A 163 -7.67 -9.23 1.60
N ARG A 164 -6.56 -9.90 1.81
CA ARG A 164 -5.54 -10.11 0.76
C ARG A 164 -6.12 -10.76 -0.48
N ALA A 165 -6.95 -11.79 -0.34
CA ALA A 165 -7.52 -12.51 -1.47
C ALA A 165 -8.36 -11.59 -2.37
N GLU A 166 -9.14 -10.68 -1.78
CA GLU A 166 -9.95 -9.70 -2.50
C GLU A 166 -9.06 -8.63 -3.16
N CYS A 167 -8.03 -8.15 -2.46
CA CYS A 167 -7.06 -7.19 -2.99
C CYS A 167 -6.21 -7.77 -4.12
N ASP A 168 -5.75 -9.02 -4.00
CA ASP A 168 -5.04 -9.73 -5.08
C ASP A 168 -5.95 -9.92 -6.30
N ALA A 169 -7.23 -10.24 -6.07
CA ALA A 169 -8.17 -10.53 -7.15
C ALA A 169 -8.40 -9.35 -8.12
N ILE A 170 -8.46 -8.12 -7.62
CA ILE A 170 -8.62 -6.92 -8.45
C ILE A 170 -7.37 -6.61 -9.26
N ASN A 171 -6.19 -7.07 -8.82
CA ASN A 171 -4.90 -6.76 -9.41
C ASN A 171 -4.21 -7.96 -10.10
N ARG A 172 -4.90 -9.09 -10.30
CA ARG A 172 -4.29 -10.32 -10.86
C ARG A 172 -3.61 -10.11 -12.22
N HIS A 173 -4.14 -9.22 -13.08
CA HIS A 173 -3.54 -8.91 -14.38
C HIS A 173 -2.26 -8.10 -14.23
N PHE A 174 -2.27 -7.09 -13.36
CA PHE A 174 -1.08 -6.32 -13.01
C PHE A 174 -0.01 -7.22 -12.39
N PHE A 175 -0.36 -8.06 -11.43
CA PHE A 175 0.58 -8.98 -10.78
C PHE A 175 1.20 -9.96 -11.78
N HIS A 176 0.41 -10.49 -12.70
CA HIS A 176 0.94 -11.33 -13.77
C HIS A 176 1.93 -10.56 -14.65
N TYR A 177 1.56 -9.36 -15.10
CA TYR A 177 2.41 -8.52 -15.94
C TYR A 177 3.73 -8.16 -15.26
N ILE A 178 3.69 -7.67 -14.01
CA ILE A 178 4.88 -7.20 -13.31
C ILE A 178 5.86 -8.34 -12.93
N THR A 179 5.36 -9.56 -12.79
CA THR A 179 6.17 -10.73 -12.43
C THR A 179 6.70 -11.49 -13.65
N THR A 180 6.00 -11.44 -14.79
CA THR A 180 6.37 -12.23 -15.98
C THR A 180 6.80 -11.38 -17.17
N GLY A 181 6.49 -10.08 -17.17
CA GLY A 181 6.67 -9.18 -18.31
C GLY A 181 5.70 -9.45 -19.47
N MET A 182 4.72 -10.35 -19.29
CA MET A 182 3.75 -10.74 -20.32
C MET A 182 2.38 -10.17 -20.05
N GLU A 183 1.75 -9.58 -21.08
CA GLU A 183 0.34 -9.17 -21.02
C GLU A 183 -0.59 -10.37 -21.01
N VAL A 184 -1.62 -10.33 -20.17
CA VAL A 184 -2.69 -11.32 -20.20
C VAL A 184 -3.59 -11.02 -21.41
N ARG A 185 -3.48 -11.83 -22.44
CA ARG A 185 -4.44 -11.76 -23.57
C ARG A 185 -5.77 -12.35 -23.10
N THR A 186 -6.73 -11.48 -22.77
CA THR A 186 -8.12 -11.90 -22.66
C THR A 186 -8.62 -12.24 -24.06
N LYS A 187 -8.96 -13.52 -24.30
CA LYS A 187 -9.72 -13.87 -25.50
C LYS A 187 -11.10 -13.21 -25.36
N CYS A 188 -11.43 -12.31 -26.29
CA CYS A 188 -12.81 -11.85 -26.48
C CYS A 188 -13.70 -13.01 -26.88
#